data_995101dedd9ee98b0419a5c0699de8b8
#
_entry.id   995101dedd9ee98b0419a5c0699de8b8
#
_cell.length_a   1.000
_cell.length_b   1.000
_cell.length_c   1.000
_cell.angle_alpha   90.00
_cell.angle_beta   90.00
_cell.angle_gamma   90.00
#
_symmetry.space_group_name_H-M   'P 1'
#
loop_
_entity.id
_entity.type
_entity.pdbx_description
1 polymer ?
#
loop_
_entity_poly.entity_id
_entity_poly.type
_entity_poly.pdbx_seq_one_letter_code
_entity_poly.pdbx_strand_id
1 'polypeptide(L)'
;MVINIFNNKKKRAVKAMPSPPASSELIPFFTHNDLYLRPIHRVTVEVTLPKLRQMGQSVSNWEIRERLKKMLHPIELSDFKVHESTLEEVHFIATVGSDRDIRTTISLLHGTSFRAIGFTDPLAVKAREAKLDFPTRVDWDQFFDSADGGRQMDEKEPGERPDTVYVGGLPFEWFQTSVDETVERTFWRIFSEFGEVACVDIPQCDPLRKMMELEISGIQLSSWLFGQDPFFEVYVQFREYDGFVSAMAVLGGKMLVQKCANGALREAKIKVDFDRSAHLSIRKITQRRLRRICIEYERGKTEEKAQAEEKRLEEMMREERERREREGREAMMRRLLRAERRQRLREQCNFEHILRRKLKGKLNHRLESSWKTRQRQAKALLQYVAELYKVQQQLARESELSIHELASEYARERGLPDEEELRRRILSKKEQKMRTQISVRILQKNL
;
A
#
# COMPACT_ATOMS: atom_id res chain seq x y z
N MET A 1 22.92 -22.93 44.71
CA MET A 1 23.53 -23.78 43.68
C MET A 1 22.58 -23.71 42.46
N VAL A 2 22.75 -22.70 41.62
CA VAL A 2 21.91 -22.44 40.44
C VAL A 2 22.74 -22.84 39.24
N ILE A 3 22.28 -23.86 38.55
CA ILE A 3 22.96 -24.44 37.39
C ILE A 3 22.61 -23.56 36.17
N ASN A 4 23.62 -22.88 35.68
CA ASN A 4 23.63 -22.17 34.42
C ASN A 4 23.62 -23.18 33.28
N ILE A 5 22.46 -23.35 32.59
CA ILE A 5 22.37 -24.01 31.31
C ILE A 5 22.05 -22.95 30.28
N PHE A 6 23.05 -22.21 29.85
CA PHE A 6 22.96 -21.35 28.68
C PHE A 6 24.09 -21.64 27.70
N ASN A 7 23.67 -21.86 26.48
CA ASN A 7 24.38 -21.63 25.24
C ASN A 7 25.19 -22.76 24.60
N ASN A 8 24.50 -23.38 23.64
CA ASN A 8 25.16 -23.59 22.34
C ASN A 8 24.10 -23.65 21.21
N LYS A 9 23.44 -22.52 20.92
CA LYS A 9 22.74 -22.35 19.66
C LYS A 9 23.74 -21.81 18.64
N LYS A 10 24.22 -22.72 17.76
CA LYS A 10 25.00 -22.41 16.58
C LYS A 10 24.31 -21.27 15.81
N LYS A 11 24.89 -20.06 15.84
CA LYS A 11 24.59 -18.98 14.89
C LYS A 11 24.81 -19.58 13.51
N ARG A 12 23.76 -19.82 12.75
CA ARG A 12 23.88 -20.02 11.30
C ARG A 12 24.39 -18.69 10.76
N ALA A 13 25.71 -18.61 10.60
CA ALA A 13 26.34 -17.51 9.91
C ALA A 13 25.66 -17.36 8.53
N VAL A 14 25.15 -16.18 8.26
CA VAL A 14 24.85 -15.77 6.88
C VAL A 14 26.16 -15.96 6.13
N LYS A 15 26.18 -16.95 5.24
CA LYS A 15 27.37 -17.33 4.48
C LYS A 15 27.77 -16.09 3.71
N ALA A 16 28.91 -15.48 4.08
CA ALA A 16 29.49 -14.40 3.28
C ALA A 16 29.72 -14.96 1.88
N MET A 17 28.94 -14.48 0.93
CA MET A 17 29.15 -14.79 -0.48
C MET A 17 30.50 -14.16 -0.90
N PRO A 18 31.25 -14.81 -1.81
CA PRO A 18 32.45 -14.21 -2.36
C PRO A 18 32.11 -12.83 -2.93
N SER A 19 33.02 -11.89 -2.74
CA SER A 19 32.86 -10.48 -3.13
C SER A 19 32.36 -10.39 -4.58
N PRO A 20 31.22 -9.74 -4.82
CA PRO A 20 30.77 -9.55 -6.21
C PRO A 20 31.77 -8.70 -6.97
N PRO A 21 31.91 -8.91 -8.29
CA PRO A 21 32.81 -8.13 -9.12
C PRO A 21 32.52 -6.63 -8.99
N ALA A 22 33.57 -5.85 -8.93
CA ALA A 22 33.63 -4.45 -8.46
C ALA A 22 32.99 -3.39 -9.38
N SER A 23 31.95 -3.66 -10.13
CA SER A 23 31.38 -2.67 -11.06
C SER A 23 29.84 -2.63 -11.16
N SER A 24 29.10 -3.08 -10.14
CA SER A 24 27.66 -2.83 -10.12
C SER A 24 27.40 -1.41 -9.62
N GLU A 25 26.64 -0.62 -10.38
CA GLU A 25 26.21 0.72 -10.01
C GLU A 25 25.37 0.68 -8.72
N LEU A 26 26.03 1.04 -7.60
CA LEU A 26 25.36 1.16 -6.32
C LEU A 26 24.66 2.52 -6.26
N ILE A 27 23.35 2.51 -6.14
CA ILE A 27 22.52 3.70 -5.98
C ILE A 27 22.41 3.97 -4.48
N PRO A 28 22.77 5.16 -3.98
CA PRO A 28 22.59 5.50 -2.57
C PRO A 28 21.13 5.36 -2.16
N PHE A 29 20.86 4.71 -1.03
CA PHE A 29 19.52 4.57 -0.48
C PHE A 29 19.44 5.19 0.91
N PHE A 30 20.31 4.80 1.81
CA PHE A 30 20.41 5.38 3.14
C PHE A 30 21.88 5.39 3.58
N THR A 31 22.55 6.47 3.25
CA THR A 31 24.00 6.60 3.43
C THR A 31 24.45 6.60 4.88
N HIS A 32 23.54 6.91 5.83
CA HIS A 32 23.83 6.91 7.25
C HIS A 32 24.20 5.50 7.79
N ASN A 33 23.63 4.46 7.19
CA ASN A 33 23.89 3.06 7.54
C ASN A 33 24.64 2.32 6.40
N ASP A 34 25.27 3.05 5.49
CA ASP A 34 25.95 2.50 4.32
C ASP A 34 25.05 1.56 3.49
N LEU A 35 23.79 1.95 3.30
CA LEU A 35 22.81 1.19 2.52
C LEU A 35 22.68 1.75 1.11
N TYR A 36 22.72 0.85 0.16
CA TYR A 36 22.64 1.12 -1.26
C TYR A 36 21.62 0.18 -1.92
N LEU A 37 21.11 0.58 -3.07
CA LEU A 37 20.30 -0.25 -3.95
C LEU A 37 21.13 -0.68 -5.15
N ARG A 38 20.99 -1.95 -5.54
CA ARG A 38 21.59 -2.48 -6.75
C ARG A 38 20.51 -3.10 -7.64
N PRO A 39 20.47 -2.77 -8.93
CA PRO A 39 19.55 -3.42 -9.87
C PRO A 39 19.73 -4.93 -9.90
N ILE A 40 18.61 -5.65 -10.00
CA ILE A 40 18.61 -7.11 -10.14
C ILE A 40 18.53 -7.43 -11.63
N HIS A 41 19.56 -8.07 -12.14
CA HIS A 41 19.64 -8.50 -13.52
C HIS A 41 19.36 -10.00 -13.59
N ARG A 42 18.23 -10.40 -14.19
CA ARG A 42 17.83 -11.81 -14.30
C ARG A 42 17.70 -12.24 -15.75
N VAL A 43 18.10 -13.48 -15.99
CA VAL A 43 17.97 -14.15 -17.30
C VAL A 43 17.16 -15.42 -17.10
N THR A 44 16.18 -15.65 -17.97
CA THR A 44 15.49 -16.93 -18.11
C THR A 44 16.14 -17.72 -19.23
N VAL A 45 16.48 -18.96 -18.94
CA VAL A 45 17.07 -19.92 -19.91
C VAL A 45 16.10 -21.08 -20.02
N GLU A 46 15.53 -21.26 -21.20
CA GLU A 46 14.64 -22.35 -21.56
C GLU A 46 15.50 -23.41 -22.32
N VAL A 47 15.41 -24.63 -21.87
CA VAL A 47 16.11 -25.77 -22.52
C VAL A 47 15.06 -26.76 -22.95
N THR A 48 14.93 -26.93 -24.28
CA THR A 48 14.01 -27.90 -24.86
C THR A 48 14.62 -29.27 -24.78
N LEU A 49 13.91 -30.23 -24.18
CA LEU A 49 14.34 -31.60 -24.00
C LEU A 49 14.03 -32.42 -25.26
N PRO A 50 14.88 -33.41 -25.61
CA PRO A 50 14.58 -34.31 -26.71
C PRO A 50 13.44 -35.27 -26.36
N LYS A 51 12.69 -35.72 -27.32
CA LYS A 51 11.67 -36.75 -27.12
C LYS A 51 12.29 -38.01 -26.53
N LEU A 52 11.82 -38.44 -25.40
CA LEU A 52 12.28 -39.64 -24.70
C LEU A 52 11.91 -40.86 -25.53
N ARG A 53 12.94 -41.60 -26.00
CA ARG A 53 12.76 -42.81 -26.84
C ARG A 53 12.61 -44.07 -26.01
N GLN A 54 13.07 -44.08 -24.76
CA GLN A 54 13.03 -45.22 -23.86
C GLN A 54 12.39 -44.84 -22.53
N MET A 55 11.55 -45.73 -21.97
CA MET A 55 11.00 -45.58 -20.63
C MET A 55 12.14 -45.58 -19.59
N GLY A 56 12.11 -44.58 -18.68
CA GLY A 56 13.11 -44.45 -17.63
C GLY A 56 14.32 -43.58 -17.98
N GLN A 57 14.44 -43.06 -19.21
CA GLN A 57 15.42 -42.04 -19.52
C GLN A 57 14.95 -40.67 -18.96
N SER A 58 15.84 -39.97 -18.29
CA SER A 58 15.63 -38.57 -17.88
C SER A 58 16.94 -37.81 -17.99
N VAL A 59 16.85 -36.54 -18.37
CA VAL A 59 18.00 -35.62 -18.32
C VAL A 59 18.06 -35.02 -16.94
N SER A 60 19.23 -35.07 -16.32
CA SER A 60 19.44 -34.46 -15.02
C SER A 60 19.45 -32.94 -15.12
N ASN A 61 18.56 -32.23 -14.40
CA ASN A 61 18.59 -30.77 -14.30
C ASN A 61 19.93 -30.23 -13.79
N TRP A 62 20.65 -31.03 -13.00
CA TRP A 62 21.98 -30.70 -12.54
C TRP A 62 23.00 -30.71 -13.69
N GLU A 63 22.94 -31.72 -14.57
CA GLU A 63 23.82 -31.82 -15.74
C GLU A 63 23.62 -30.66 -16.71
N ILE A 64 22.36 -30.35 -17.00
CA ILE A 64 22.00 -29.18 -17.83
C ILE A 64 22.58 -27.90 -17.21
N ARG A 65 22.39 -27.70 -15.93
CA ARG A 65 22.88 -26.53 -15.21
C ARG A 65 24.42 -26.39 -15.29
N GLU A 66 25.13 -27.46 -15.03
CA GLU A 66 26.59 -27.43 -15.08
C GLU A 66 27.12 -27.21 -16.52
N ARG A 67 26.40 -27.72 -17.51
CA ARG A 67 26.76 -27.49 -18.92
C ARG A 67 26.54 -26.01 -19.29
N LEU A 68 25.43 -25.45 -18.93
CA LEU A 68 25.13 -24.02 -19.14
C LEU A 68 26.15 -23.11 -18.45
N LYS A 69 26.54 -23.41 -17.22
CA LYS A 69 27.61 -22.69 -16.52
C LYS A 69 28.93 -22.71 -17.25
N LYS A 70 29.33 -23.89 -17.78
CA LYS A 70 30.57 -24.01 -18.56
C LYS A 70 30.55 -23.20 -19.84
N MET A 71 29.37 -23.08 -20.48
CA MET A 71 29.23 -22.29 -21.72
C MET A 71 29.31 -20.79 -21.44
N LEU A 72 28.96 -20.37 -20.22
CA LEU A 72 28.95 -18.96 -19.83
C LEU A 72 30.28 -18.46 -19.26
N HIS A 73 31.21 -19.35 -18.93
CA HIS A 73 32.49 -18.92 -18.38
C HIS A 73 33.15 -17.83 -19.28
N PRO A 74 33.62 -16.69 -18.72
CA PRO A 74 33.87 -16.38 -17.31
C PRO A 74 32.73 -15.67 -16.56
N ILE A 75 31.52 -15.55 -17.12
CA ILE A 75 30.38 -14.92 -16.46
C ILE A 75 29.92 -15.78 -15.30
N GLU A 76 29.92 -15.21 -14.10
CA GLU A 76 29.42 -15.87 -12.90
C GLU A 76 27.91 -15.67 -12.77
N LEU A 77 27.19 -16.78 -12.70
CA LEU A 77 25.76 -16.79 -12.41
C LEU A 77 25.54 -16.96 -10.92
N SER A 78 24.88 -15.99 -10.30
CA SER A 78 24.36 -16.14 -8.96
C SER A 78 22.91 -16.64 -9.01
N ASP A 79 22.48 -17.36 -7.96
CA ASP A 79 21.08 -17.83 -7.82
C ASP A 79 20.54 -18.64 -9.02
N PHE A 80 21.42 -19.43 -9.64
CA PHE A 80 21.05 -20.26 -10.79
C PHE A 80 20.26 -21.49 -10.37
N LYS A 81 18.94 -21.48 -10.59
CA LYS A 81 18.01 -22.54 -10.16
C LYS A 81 16.97 -22.87 -11.22
N VAL A 82 16.44 -24.06 -11.09
CA VAL A 82 15.28 -24.51 -11.88
C VAL A 82 14.06 -23.75 -11.38
N HIS A 83 13.37 -23.12 -12.30
CA HIS A 83 12.09 -22.47 -12.04
C HIS A 83 10.93 -23.43 -12.28
N GLU A 84 10.99 -24.10 -13.42
CA GLU A 84 9.99 -25.08 -13.84
C GLU A 84 10.68 -26.20 -14.61
N SER A 85 10.17 -27.41 -14.48
CA SER A 85 10.68 -28.58 -15.23
C SER A 85 9.49 -29.41 -15.67
N THR A 86 9.30 -29.49 -16.97
CA THR A 86 8.30 -30.31 -17.63
C THR A 86 8.96 -31.48 -18.35
N LEU A 87 8.19 -32.33 -19.02
CA LEU A 87 8.74 -33.40 -19.86
C LEU A 87 9.35 -32.90 -21.18
N GLU A 88 8.99 -31.69 -21.58
CA GLU A 88 9.43 -31.13 -22.87
C GLU A 88 10.45 -30.02 -22.70
N GLU A 89 10.41 -29.28 -21.58
CA GLU A 89 11.24 -28.11 -21.35
C GLU A 89 11.66 -27.97 -19.88
N VAL A 90 12.84 -27.42 -19.66
CA VAL A 90 13.34 -27.01 -18.35
C VAL A 90 13.65 -25.53 -18.39
N HIS A 91 13.02 -24.79 -17.49
CA HIS A 91 13.20 -23.35 -17.34
C HIS A 91 14.14 -23.08 -16.16
N PHE A 92 15.20 -22.37 -16.42
CA PHE A 92 16.14 -21.90 -15.41
C PHE A 92 16.03 -20.40 -15.27
N ILE A 93 16.19 -19.92 -14.04
CA ILE A 93 16.39 -18.49 -13.75
C ILE A 93 17.78 -18.32 -13.15
N ALA A 94 18.51 -17.35 -13.67
CA ALA A 94 19.81 -16.96 -13.16
C ALA A 94 19.84 -15.44 -12.91
N THR A 95 20.60 -15.02 -11.91
CA THR A 95 20.94 -13.63 -11.68
C THR A 95 22.37 -13.37 -12.15
N VAL A 96 22.59 -12.31 -12.91
CA VAL A 96 23.89 -11.87 -13.41
C VAL A 96 24.31 -10.54 -12.78
N GLY A 97 25.59 -10.21 -12.87
CA GLY A 97 26.17 -9.07 -12.15
C GLY A 97 25.82 -7.70 -12.72
N SER A 98 25.59 -7.60 -14.03
CA SER A 98 25.35 -6.32 -14.71
C SER A 98 24.44 -6.45 -15.94
N ASP A 99 23.91 -5.35 -16.43
CA ASP A 99 23.15 -5.29 -17.68
C ASP A 99 23.99 -5.76 -18.89
N ARG A 100 25.28 -5.48 -18.89
CA ARG A 100 26.21 -5.99 -19.92
C ARG A 100 26.26 -7.50 -19.91
N ASP A 101 26.30 -8.12 -18.74
CA ASP A 101 26.34 -9.59 -18.59
C ASP A 101 25.01 -10.22 -19.03
N ILE A 102 23.85 -9.55 -18.91
CA ILE A 102 22.60 -10.04 -19.51
C ILE A 102 22.76 -10.20 -21.02
N ARG A 103 23.16 -9.13 -21.70
CA ARG A 103 23.30 -9.13 -23.16
C ARG A 103 24.28 -10.18 -23.63
N THR A 104 25.41 -10.28 -22.93
CA THR A 104 26.44 -11.29 -23.23
C THR A 104 25.89 -12.69 -22.96
N THR A 105 25.22 -12.93 -21.85
CA THR A 105 24.61 -14.24 -21.52
C THR A 105 23.58 -14.65 -22.57
N ILE A 106 22.71 -13.73 -22.97
CA ILE A 106 21.69 -13.98 -23.99
C ILE A 106 22.39 -14.31 -25.34
N SER A 107 23.38 -13.52 -25.74
CA SER A 107 24.08 -13.75 -27.01
C SER A 107 24.87 -15.07 -27.06
N LEU A 108 25.38 -15.54 -25.92
CA LEU A 108 26.10 -16.81 -25.82
C LEU A 108 25.18 -18.03 -25.77
N LEU A 109 24.00 -17.91 -25.19
CA LEU A 109 23.08 -19.02 -24.96
C LEU A 109 21.94 -19.12 -25.97
N HIS A 110 21.43 -17.99 -26.44
CA HIS A 110 20.26 -18.01 -27.32
C HIS A 110 20.58 -18.64 -28.68
N GLY A 111 19.76 -19.64 -29.04
CA GLY A 111 19.96 -20.37 -30.32
C GLY A 111 21.08 -21.39 -30.31
N THR A 112 21.76 -21.60 -29.17
CA THR A 112 22.76 -22.64 -29.05
C THR A 112 22.13 -24.00 -28.76
N SER A 113 22.91 -25.07 -28.95
CA SER A 113 22.48 -26.40 -28.59
C SER A 113 23.65 -27.20 -28.02
N PHE A 114 23.36 -28.15 -27.15
CA PHE A 114 24.35 -29.07 -26.61
C PHE A 114 23.76 -30.48 -26.45
N ARG A 115 24.60 -31.48 -26.33
CA ARG A 115 24.20 -32.86 -26.09
C ARG A 115 24.33 -33.20 -24.61
N ALA A 116 23.29 -33.81 -24.06
CA ALA A 116 23.30 -34.39 -22.72
C ALA A 116 23.80 -35.85 -22.79
N ILE A 117 24.36 -36.35 -21.70
CA ILE A 117 24.83 -37.73 -21.61
C ILE A 117 23.65 -38.68 -21.77
N GLY A 118 23.80 -39.66 -22.67
CA GLY A 118 22.76 -40.67 -22.95
C GLY A 118 21.69 -40.23 -23.97
N PHE A 119 21.84 -39.04 -24.58
CA PHE A 119 20.91 -38.55 -25.60
C PHE A 119 21.65 -38.29 -26.93
N THR A 120 21.03 -38.77 -28.01
CA THR A 120 21.55 -38.56 -29.38
C THR A 120 21.20 -37.19 -29.93
N ASP A 121 20.00 -36.72 -29.57
CA ASP A 121 19.47 -35.45 -30.07
C ASP A 121 19.97 -34.28 -29.22
N PRO A 122 20.33 -33.15 -29.83
CA PRO A 122 20.79 -31.98 -29.08
C PRO A 122 19.64 -31.29 -28.37
N LEU A 123 19.94 -30.76 -27.19
CA LEU A 123 19.04 -29.90 -26.45
C LEU A 123 19.17 -28.47 -26.98
N ALA A 124 18.08 -27.87 -27.40
CA ALA A 124 18.06 -26.46 -27.84
C ALA A 124 17.90 -25.52 -26.64
N VAL A 125 18.65 -24.41 -26.69
CA VAL A 125 18.67 -23.41 -25.63
C VAL A 125 18.09 -22.10 -26.16
N LYS A 126 17.14 -21.54 -25.43
CA LYS A 126 16.65 -20.18 -25.63
C LYS A 126 16.92 -19.37 -24.38
N ALA A 127 17.53 -18.21 -24.51
CA ALA A 127 17.80 -17.31 -23.41
C ALA A 127 17.11 -15.98 -23.69
N ARG A 128 16.51 -15.41 -22.64
CA ARG A 128 15.86 -14.10 -22.69
C ARG A 128 16.01 -13.40 -21.34
N GLU A 129 15.90 -12.10 -21.35
CA GLU A 129 15.79 -11.36 -20.11
C GLU A 129 14.53 -11.78 -19.33
N ALA A 130 14.72 -12.05 -18.05
CA ALA A 130 13.61 -12.45 -17.20
C ALA A 130 12.78 -11.24 -16.79
N LYS A 131 11.47 -11.39 -16.90
CA LYS A 131 10.55 -10.42 -16.28
C LYS A 131 10.81 -10.41 -14.77
N LEU A 132 11.07 -9.25 -14.20
CA LEU A 132 11.24 -9.12 -12.77
C LEU A 132 9.85 -9.24 -12.11
N ASP A 133 9.85 -9.88 -10.95
CA ASP A 133 8.66 -10.10 -10.15
C ASP A 133 8.37 -8.83 -9.32
N PHE A 134 8.03 -7.77 -10.03
CA PHE A 134 7.77 -6.46 -9.48
C PHE A 134 6.52 -5.87 -10.15
N PRO A 135 5.57 -5.36 -9.35
CA PRO A 135 4.32 -4.82 -9.89
C PRO A 135 4.59 -3.54 -10.70
N THR A 136 3.96 -3.48 -11.84
CA THR A 136 3.94 -2.31 -12.71
C THR A 136 2.73 -1.41 -12.39
N ARG A 137 2.69 -0.22 -12.97
CA ARG A 137 1.55 0.68 -12.83
C ARG A 137 0.22 0.02 -13.23
N VAL A 138 0.24 -0.78 -14.28
CA VAL A 138 -0.95 -1.50 -14.74
C VAL A 138 -1.46 -2.48 -13.68
N ASP A 139 -0.55 -3.13 -12.94
CA ASP A 139 -0.92 -4.14 -11.94
C ASP A 139 -1.66 -3.51 -10.75
N TRP A 140 -1.21 -2.35 -10.24
CA TRP A 140 -1.94 -1.70 -9.15
C TRP A 140 -3.15 -0.90 -9.63
N ASP A 141 -3.12 -0.28 -10.80
CA ASP A 141 -4.30 0.37 -11.39
C ASP A 141 -5.41 -0.68 -11.58
N GLN A 142 -5.10 -1.86 -12.17
CA GLN A 142 -6.07 -2.95 -12.29
C GLN A 142 -6.58 -3.46 -10.95
N PHE A 143 -5.71 -3.57 -9.95
CA PHE A 143 -6.11 -4.06 -8.64
C PHE A 143 -7.09 -3.13 -7.93
N PHE A 144 -6.83 -1.81 -7.98
CA PHE A 144 -7.68 -0.82 -7.32
C PHE A 144 -8.94 -0.47 -8.14
N ASP A 145 -8.89 -0.62 -9.47
CA ASP A 145 -10.05 -0.43 -10.35
C ASP A 145 -10.98 -1.66 -10.37
N SER A 146 -10.43 -2.87 -10.16
CA SER A 146 -11.24 -4.09 -10.17
C SER A 146 -12.07 -4.17 -8.92
N ALA A 147 -13.38 -4.05 -9.09
CA ALA A 147 -14.38 -4.41 -8.08
C ALA A 147 -14.42 -5.94 -7.79
N ASP A 148 -13.41 -6.70 -8.23
CA ASP A 148 -13.34 -8.15 -8.20
C ASP A 148 -12.92 -8.62 -6.81
N GLY A 149 -13.88 -8.97 -6.01
CA GLY A 149 -13.68 -9.48 -4.65
C GLY A 149 -14.71 -9.02 -3.64
N GLY A 150 -15.78 -8.34 -4.08
CA GLY A 150 -16.88 -7.93 -3.19
C GLY A 150 -16.52 -6.81 -2.20
N ARG A 151 -15.36 -6.20 -2.34
CA ARG A 151 -14.92 -5.07 -1.53
C ARG A 151 -14.93 -3.82 -2.38
N GLN A 152 -15.91 -2.99 -2.18
CA GLN A 152 -15.94 -1.66 -2.78
C GLN A 152 -14.86 -0.82 -2.06
N MET A 153 -13.68 -0.68 -2.70
CA MET A 153 -12.63 0.21 -2.23
C MET A 153 -13.06 1.66 -2.46
N ASP A 154 -12.85 2.52 -1.47
CA ASP A 154 -13.14 3.94 -1.63
C ASP A 154 -11.83 4.66 -1.97
N GLU A 155 -11.70 5.15 -3.19
CA GLU A 155 -10.54 5.92 -3.65
C GLU A 155 -10.20 7.13 -2.78
N LYS A 156 -11.16 7.59 -1.97
CA LYS A 156 -10.97 8.75 -1.07
C LYS A 156 -10.40 8.34 0.28
N GLU A 157 -10.55 7.06 0.64
CA GLU A 157 -10.08 6.56 1.93
C GLU A 157 -8.60 6.20 1.85
N PRO A 158 -7.75 6.72 2.75
CA PRO A 158 -6.35 6.33 2.83
C PRO A 158 -6.21 4.82 3.07
N GLY A 159 -5.29 4.18 2.32
CA GLY A 159 -5.05 2.74 2.38
C GLY A 159 -6.02 1.88 1.55
N GLU A 160 -7.05 2.47 0.96
CA GLU A 160 -7.94 1.81 -0.02
C GLU A 160 -7.69 2.29 -1.45
N ARG A 161 -6.61 3.02 -1.66
CA ARG A 161 -6.10 3.55 -2.92
C ARG A 161 -4.61 3.24 -3.04
N PRO A 162 -3.97 3.41 -4.22
CA PRO A 162 -2.53 3.19 -4.38
C PRO A 162 -1.70 4.29 -3.68
N ASP A 163 -1.61 4.22 -2.36
CA ASP A 163 -0.86 5.16 -1.52
C ASP A 163 0.13 4.48 -0.58
N THR A 164 0.10 3.15 -0.48
CA THR A 164 0.88 2.40 0.50
C THR A 164 1.85 1.44 -0.18
N VAL A 165 3.14 1.61 0.11
CA VAL A 165 4.22 0.71 -0.32
C VAL A 165 4.47 -0.34 0.75
N TYR A 166 4.57 -1.59 0.34
CA TYR A 166 5.01 -2.72 1.14
C TYR A 166 6.44 -3.10 0.78
N VAL A 167 7.30 -3.22 1.77
CA VAL A 167 8.67 -3.73 1.59
C VAL A 167 8.94 -4.83 2.60
N GLY A 168 9.19 -6.03 2.11
CA GLY A 168 9.49 -7.20 2.92
C GLY A 168 10.91 -7.72 2.70
N GLY A 169 11.40 -8.54 3.65
CA GLY A 169 12.73 -9.14 3.58
C GLY A 169 13.86 -8.20 3.99
N LEU A 170 13.57 -7.20 4.80
CA LEU A 170 14.52 -6.23 5.31
C LEU A 170 15.29 -6.82 6.50
N PRO A 171 16.65 -6.86 6.49
CA PRO A 171 17.42 -7.35 7.63
C PRO A 171 17.35 -6.39 8.81
N PHE A 172 16.89 -6.85 9.95
CA PHE A 172 16.69 -6.01 11.13
C PHE A 172 17.98 -5.34 11.60
N GLU A 173 19.10 -6.07 11.56
CA GLU A 173 20.41 -5.56 11.98
C GLU A 173 20.88 -4.32 11.20
N TRP A 174 20.43 -4.15 9.96
CA TRP A 174 20.91 -3.08 9.07
C TRP A 174 20.26 -1.72 9.36
N PHE A 175 19.14 -1.73 10.07
CA PHE A 175 18.35 -0.54 10.39
C PHE A 175 18.40 -0.15 11.86
N GLN A 176 19.16 -0.89 12.68
CA GLN A 176 19.44 -0.48 14.05
C GLN A 176 20.51 0.61 14.05
N THR A 177 20.11 1.84 14.33
CA THR A 177 21.02 3.01 14.22
C THR A 177 21.58 3.41 15.58
N SER A 178 20.74 3.67 16.57
CA SER A 178 21.13 4.08 17.92
C SER A 178 20.05 3.71 18.93
N VAL A 179 20.41 3.76 20.21
CA VAL A 179 19.47 3.43 21.31
C VAL A 179 18.27 4.38 21.34
N ASP A 180 18.43 5.59 20.80
CA ASP A 180 17.42 6.66 20.88
C ASP A 180 16.52 6.78 19.64
N GLU A 181 16.84 6.10 18.54
CA GLU A 181 16.06 6.18 17.31
C GLU A 181 15.31 4.88 17.01
N THR A 182 13.99 4.96 16.90
CA THR A 182 13.17 3.81 16.51
C THR A 182 13.33 3.48 15.03
N VAL A 183 13.23 2.21 14.67
CA VAL A 183 13.31 1.76 13.27
C VAL A 183 12.23 2.44 12.40
N GLU A 184 11.04 2.65 12.96
CA GLU A 184 9.95 3.35 12.27
C GLU A 184 10.34 4.79 11.90
N ARG A 185 11.03 5.50 12.81
CA ARG A 185 11.51 6.86 12.55
C ARG A 185 12.58 6.90 11.46
N THR A 186 13.43 5.89 11.42
CA THR A 186 14.42 5.71 10.35
C THR A 186 13.72 5.54 8.99
N PHE A 187 12.69 4.69 8.92
CA PHE A 187 11.92 4.51 7.69
C PHE A 187 11.14 5.76 7.31
N TRP A 188 10.57 6.46 8.27
CA TRP A 188 9.93 7.75 8.01
C TRP A 188 10.89 8.71 7.30
N ARG A 189 12.13 8.83 7.79
CA ARG A 189 13.16 9.70 7.21
C ARG A 189 13.57 9.26 5.81
N ILE A 190 13.81 7.97 5.61
CA ILE A 190 14.18 7.41 4.30
C ILE A 190 13.08 7.69 3.26
N PHE A 191 11.83 7.39 3.60
CA PHE A 191 10.73 7.50 2.67
C PHE A 191 10.23 8.94 2.46
N SER A 192 10.54 9.85 3.38
CA SER A 192 10.27 11.28 3.20
C SER A 192 11.04 11.92 2.02
N GLU A 193 12.07 11.26 1.51
CA GLU A 193 12.78 11.69 0.30
C GLU A 193 11.94 11.49 -0.98
N PHE A 194 10.96 10.58 -0.94
CA PHE A 194 10.09 10.31 -2.09
C PHE A 194 8.81 11.13 -2.08
N GLY A 195 8.36 11.59 -0.92
CA GLY A 195 7.14 12.36 -0.76
C GLY A 195 6.71 12.47 0.70
N GLU A 196 5.61 13.18 0.96
CA GLU A 196 5.07 13.33 2.30
C GLU A 196 4.51 12.01 2.82
N VAL A 197 5.15 11.46 3.86
CA VAL A 197 4.74 10.22 4.51
C VAL A 197 3.58 10.49 5.47
N ALA A 198 2.52 9.72 5.37
CA ALA A 198 1.36 9.79 6.26
C ALA A 198 1.47 8.84 7.46
N CYS A 199 1.98 7.63 7.23
CA CYS A 199 2.10 6.60 8.25
C CYS A 199 3.20 5.59 7.89
N VAL A 200 3.87 5.07 8.92
CA VAL A 200 4.81 3.94 8.82
C VAL A 200 4.39 2.91 9.84
N ASP A 201 4.29 1.65 9.43
CA ASP A 201 4.01 0.53 10.32
C ASP A 201 4.98 -0.63 10.06
N ILE A 202 5.57 -1.12 11.15
CA ILE A 202 6.49 -2.27 11.15
C ILE A 202 5.91 -3.31 12.11
N PRO A 203 5.13 -4.28 11.61
CA PRO A 203 4.41 -5.22 12.46
C PRO A 203 5.30 -5.99 13.44
N GLN A 204 6.53 -6.30 13.04
CA GLN A 204 7.48 -7.07 13.87
C GLN A 204 8.05 -6.26 15.06
N CYS A 205 8.03 -4.92 15.00
CA CYS A 205 8.47 -4.07 16.10
C CYS A 205 7.46 -4.03 17.24
N ASP A 206 6.22 -4.40 17.00
CA ASP A 206 5.16 -4.41 17.99
C ASP A 206 4.99 -5.81 18.61
N PRO A 207 5.35 -5.98 19.89
CA PRO A 207 5.29 -7.29 20.56
C PRO A 207 3.86 -7.85 20.67
N LEU A 208 2.84 -6.98 20.64
CA LEU A 208 1.44 -7.39 20.73
C LEU A 208 0.89 -7.95 19.42
N ARG A 209 1.51 -7.61 18.28
CA ARG A 209 1.08 -8.12 16.95
C ARG A 209 1.14 -9.64 16.87
N LYS A 210 2.08 -10.28 17.53
CA LYS A 210 2.21 -11.74 17.60
C LYS A 210 1.03 -12.41 18.30
N MET A 211 0.29 -11.67 19.09
CA MET A 211 -0.89 -12.15 19.82
C MET A 211 -2.21 -11.81 19.12
N MET A 212 -2.14 -11.07 18.01
CA MET A 212 -3.30 -10.74 17.19
C MET A 212 -3.53 -11.83 16.15
N GLU A 213 -4.77 -11.93 15.66
CA GLU A 213 -5.11 -12.79 14.52
C GLU A 213 -4.32 -12.35 13.27
N LEU A 214 -3.97 -13.30 12.42
CA LEU A 214 -3.15 -13.06 11.22
C LEU A 214 -3.74 -11.98 10.31
N GLU A 215 -5.06 -11.96 10.17
CA GLU A 215 -5.76 -10.98 9.34
C GLU A 215 -5.66 -9.54 9.87
N ILE A 216 -5.39 -9.39 11.16
CA ILE A 216 -5.31 -8.11 11.87
C ILE A 216 -3.86 -7.70 12.11
N SER A 217 -2.99 -8.66 12.43
CA SER A 217 -1.60 -8.41 12.82
C SER A 217 -0.79 -7.73 11.73
N GLY A 218 -1.04 -8.06 10.46
CA GLY A 218 -0.25 -7.60 9.32
C GLY A 218 1.08 -8.33 9.14
N ILE A 219 1.40 -9.31 10.00
CA ILE A 219 2.58 -10.16 9.87
C ILE A 219 2.25 -11.27 8.88
N GLN A 220 3.08 -11.46 7.83
CA GLN A 220 2.86 -12.55 6.88
C GLN A 220 3.24 -13.90 7.47
N LEU A 221 2.54 -14.95 7.05
CA LEU A 221 2.61 -16.29 7.64
C LEU A 221 4.01 -16.91 7.62
N SER A 222 4.83 -16.55 6.64
CA SER A 222 6.20 -17.08 6.50
C SER A 222 7.11 -16.71 7.67
N SER A 223 6.85 -15.58 8.32
CA SER A 223 7.65 -15.09 9.46
C SER A 223 7.28 -15.77 10.78
N TRP A 224 6.13 -16.45 10.88
CA TRP A 224 5.63 -17.04 12.11
C TRP A 224 6.19 -18.41 12.45
N LEU A 225 6.61 -19.16 11.43
CA LEU A 225 6.95 -20.58 11.60
C LEU A 225 8.34 -20.84 12.20
N PHE A 226 9.25 -19.85 12.21
CA PHE A 226 10.67 -20.09 12.50
C PHE A 226 11.30 -19.30 13.63
N GLY A 227 10.51 -18.66 14.51
CA GLY A 227 11.04 -17.92 15.66
C GLY A 227 11.43 -16.46 15.33
N GLN A 228 12.45 -15.92 15.99
CA GLN A 228 12.93 -14.56 15.67
C GLN A 228 13.48 -14.54 14.24
N ASP A 229 12.70 -14.02 13.34
CA ASP A 229 13.13 -13.84 11.97
C ASP A 229 14.15 -12.68 11.92
N PRO A 230 15.30 -12.86 11.30
CA PRO A 230 16.25 -11.77 11.11
C PRO A 230 15.76 -10.69 10.14
N PHE A 231 14.60 -10.93 9.52
CA PHE A 231 13.99 -10.04 8.55
C PHE A 231 12.65 -9.49 9.06
N PHE A 232 12.32 -8.30 8.60
CA PHE A 232 11.05 -7.66 8.91
C PHE A 232 10.39 -7.06 7.65
N GLU A 233 9.17 -6.59 7.85
CA GLU A 233 8.33 -6.00 6.83
C GLU A 233 7.96 -4.58 7.24
N VAL A 234 7.84 -3.68 6.27
CA VAL A 234 7.40 -2.31 6.50
C VAL A 234 6.29 -1.93 5.54
N TYR A 235 5.30 -1.23 6.06
CA TYR A 235 4.27 -0.57 5.30
C TYR A 235 4.45 0.94 5.43
N VAL A 236 4.56 1.64 4.31
CA VAL A 236 4.74 3.09 4.27
C VAL A 236 3.63 3.70 3.44
N GLN A 237 2.80 4.52 4.07
CA GLN A 237 1.72 5.23 3.42
C GLN A 237 2.12 6.66 3.13
N PHE A 238 1.86 7.10 1.90
CA PHE A 238 2.06 8.47 1.45
C PHE A 238 0.74 9.24 1.46
N ARG A 239 0.83 10.56 1.64
CA ARG A 239 -0.34 11.43 1.51
C ARG A 239 -0.78 11.57 0.05
N GLU A 240 0.19 11.64 -0.85
CA GLU A 240 -0.01 11.87 -2.26
C GLU A 240 0.47 10.70 -3.11
N TYR A 241 -0.20 10.47 -4.23
CA TYR A 241 0.11 9.41 -5.18
C TYR A 241 1.53 9.48 -5.73
N ASP A 242 2.04 10.70 -5.97
CA ASP A 242 3.37 10.90 -6.56
C ASP A 242 4.49 10.34 -5.66
N GLY A 243 4.34 10.46 -4.34
CA GLY A 243 5.28 9.87 -3.38
C GLY A 243 5.30 8.34 -3.46
N PHE A 244 4.12 7.72 -3.57
CA PHE A 244 3.98 6.28 -3.75
C PHE A 244 4.65 5.83 -5.06
N VAL A 245 4.35 6.47 -6.19
CA VAL A 245 4.92 6.13 -7.49
C VAL A 245 6.44 6.29 -7.49
N SER A 246 6.95 7.37 -6.91
CA SER A 246 8.39 7.65 -6.80
C SER A 246 9.10 6.56 -6.00
N ALA A 247 8.55 6.16 -4.86
CA ALA A 247 9.10 5.09 -4.02
C ALA A 247 9.09 3.74 -4.77
N MET A 248 7.98 3.39 -5.42
CA MET A 248 7.87 2.17 -6.22
C MET A 248 8.89 2.14 -7.37
N ALA A 249 9.08 3.24 -8.08
CA ALA A 249 10.04 3.35 -9.19
C ALA A 249 11.50 3.22 -8.71
N VAL A 250 11.82 3.82 -7.56
CA VAL A 250 13.19 3.76 -7.03
C VAL A 250 13.51 2.39 -6.46
N LEU A 251 12.59 1.74 -5.75
CA LEU A 251 12.82 0.45 -5.09
C LEU A 251 12.65 -0.74 -6.05
N GLY A 252 11.85 -0.56 -7.10
CA GLY A 252 11.47 -1.62 -8.02
C GLY A 252 12.65 -2.31 -8.69
N GLY A 253 12.62 -3.64 -8.70
CA GLY A 253 13.62 -4.46 -9.40
C GLY A 253 15.04 -4.36 -8.82
N LYS A 254 15.17 -3.91 -7.55
CA LYS A 254 16.48 -3.74 -6.89
C LYS A 254 16.59 -4.59 -5.64
N MET A 255 17.83 -4.89 -5.26
CA MET A 255 18.18 -5.51 -3.98
C MET A 255 18.85 -4.49 -3.08
N LEU A 256 18.74 -4.69 -1.78
CA LEU A 256 19.41 -3.88 -0.79
C LEU A 256 20.83 -4.40 -0.56
N VAL A 257 21.79 -3.49 -0.51
CA VAL A 257 23.22 -3.79 -0.31
C VAL A 257 23.74 -2.93 0.84
N GLN A 258 24.40 -3.57 1.80
CA GLN A 258 25.12 -2.90 2.89
C GLN A 258 26.61 -2.98 2.64
N LYS A 259 27.30 -1.86 2.72
CA LYS A 259 28.74 -1.78 2.68
C LYS A 259 29.29 -1.89 4.12
N CYS A 260 29.96 -3.00 4.40
CA CYS A 260 30.57 -3.20 5.72
C CYS A 260 31.86 -2.38 5.88
N ALA A 261 32.25 -2.10 7.12
CA ALA A 261 33.48 -1.38 7.45
C ALA A 261 34.76 -2.06 6.90
N ASN A 262 34.73 -3.36 6.69
CA ASN A 262 35.81 -4.12 6.06
C ASN A 262 35.83 -4.08 4.52
N GLY A 263 34.94 -3.26 3.91
CA GLY A 263 34.78 -3.16 2.45
C GLY A 263 33.96 -4.28 1.81
N ALA A 264 33.55 -5.30 2.57
CA ALA A 264 32.68 -6.35 2.04
C ALA A 264 31.26 -5.85 1.82
N LEU A 265 30.61 -6.34 0.77
CA LEU A 265 29.21 -6.06 0.46
C LEU A 265 28.33 -7.20 0.99
N ARG A 266 27.33 -6.86 1.75
CA ARG A 266 26.25 -7.78 2.17
C ARG A 266 25.00 -7.47 1.36
N GLU A 267 24.35 -8.49 0.86
CA GLU A 267 23.20 -8.35 -0.02
C GLU A 267 21.95 -8.93 0.63
N ALA A 268 20.85 -8.23 0.50
CA ALA A 268 19.53 -8.69 0.92
C ALA A 268 18.52 -8.53 -0.22
N LYS A 269 17.80 -9.60 -0.52
CA LYS A 269 16.70 -9.59 -1.48
C LYS A 269 15.49 -9.01 -0.79
N ILE A 270 15.03 -7.85 -1.23
CA ILE A 270 13.82 -7.22 -0.76
C ILE A 270 12.67 -7.54 -1.72
N LYS A 271 11.49 -7.73 -1.17
CA LYS A 271 10.23 -7.81 -1.92
C LYS A 271 9.54 -6.45 -1.80
N VAL A 272 9.38 -5.78 -2.92
CA VAL A 272 8.65 -4.51 -2.99
C VAL A 272 7.33 -4.75 -3.72
N ASP A 273 6.24 -4.35 -3.12
CA ASP A 273 4.88 -4.48 -3.66
C ASP A 273 4.03 -3.28 -3.19
N PHE A 274 2.87 -3.11 -3.79
CA PHE A 274 1.85 -2.24 -3.22
C PHE A 274 1.01 -3.00 -2.19
N ASP A 275 0.44 -2.29 -1.24
CA ASP A 275 -0.38 -2.94 -0.20
C ASP A 275 -1.72 -3.40 -0.76
N ARG A 276 -1.89 -4.72 -0.92
CA ARG A 276 -3.13 -5.38 -1.35
C ARG A 276 -4.11 -5.62 -0.21
N SER A 277 -3.65 -5.45 1.02
CA SER A 277 -4.42 -5.83 2.21
C SER A 277 -5.17 -4.65 2.84
N ALA A 278 -4.98 -3.44 2.32
CA ALA A 278 -5.43 -2.19 2.93
C ALA A 278 -4.96 -2.07 4.40
N HIS A 279 -3.70 -2.45 4.64
CA HIS A 279 -3.10 -2.57 5.97
C HIS A 279 -3.15 -1.26 6.77
N LEU A 280 -2.91 -0.13 6.10
CA LEU A 280 -2.94 1.19 6.71
C LEU A 280 -4.28 1.93 6.53
N SER A 281 -5.34 1.26 6.11
CA SER A 281 -6.68 1.86 6.11
C SER A 281 -7.14 2.18 7.53
N ILE A 282 -7.95 3.23 7.66
CA ILE A 282 -8.52 3.68 8.95
C ILE A 282 -9.22 2.51 9.66
N ARG A 283 -9.94 1.69 8.90
CA ARG A 283 -10.61 0.49 9.38
C ARG A 283 -9.62 -0.50 10.03
N LYS A 284 -8.54 -0.85 9.35
CA LYS A 284 -7.54 -1.81 9.84
C LYS A 284 -6.74 -1.26 11.03
N ILE A 285 -6.40 0.03 10.99
CA ILE A 285 -5.75 0.70 12.12
C ILE A 285 -6.65 0.68 13.36
N THR A 286 -7.93 1.02 13.20
CA THR A 286 -8.90 1.00 14.29
C THR A 286 -9.07 -0.42 14.83
N GLN A 287 -9.20 -1.41 13.97
CA GLN A 287 -9.31 -2.81 14.36
C GLN A 287 -8.09 -3.27 15.17
N ARG A 288 -6.88 -2.90 14.76
CA ARG A 288 -5.65 -3.18 15.51
C ARG A 288 -5.60 -2.49 16.87
N ARG A 289 -6.01 -1.21 16.93
CA ARG A 289 -6.10 -0.48 18.20
C ARG A 289 -7.06 -1.15 19.18
N LEU A 290 -8.22 -1.53 18.67
CA LEU A 290 -9.23 -2.22 19.47
C LEU A 290 -8.71 -3.59 19.95
N ARG A 291 -8.07 -4.36 19.09
CA ARG A 291 -7.50 -5.65 19.45
C ARG A 291 -6.36 -5.52 20.47
N ARG A 292 -5.55 -4.47 20.35
CA ARG A 292 -4.52 -4.15 21.34
C ARG A 292 -5.13 -3.92 22.71
N ILE A 293 -6.17 -3.08 22.79
CA ILE A 293 -6.89 -2.82 24.05
C ILE A 293 -7.41 -4.13 24.65
N CYS A 294 -7.99 -5.00 23.80
CA CYS A 294 -8.45 -6.30 24.26
C CYS A 294 -7.32 -7.17 24.83
N ILE A 295 -6.19 -7.26 24.12
CA ILE A 295 -5.04 -8.07 24.53
C ILE A 295 -4.42 -7.51 25.84
N GLU A 296 -4.22 -6.21 25.93
CA GLU A 296 -3.71 -5.54 27.11
C GLU A 296 -4.61 -5.77 28.32
N TYR A 297 -5.89 -5.82 28.07
CA TYR A 297 -6.90 -6.05 29.05
C TYR A 297 -7.01 -7.52 29.50
N GLU A 298 -6.96 -8.49 28.54
CA GLU A 298 -6.87 -9.93 28.86
C GLU A 298 -5.63 -10.23 29.75
N ARG A 299 -4.55 -9.47 29.55
CA ARG A 299 -3.36 -9.55 30.42
C ARG A 299 -3.60 -9.02 31.83
N GLY A 300 -4.51 -8.06 31.99
CA GLY A 300 -4.80 -7.41 33.26
C GLY A 300 -5.72 -8.17 34.21
N LYS A 301 -6.11 -9.40 33.89
CA LYS A 301 -6.89 -10.33 34.71
C LYS A 301 -8.20 -9.80 35.28
N THR A 302 -9.26 -9.76 34.51
CA THR A 302 -10.60 -10.10 35.01
C THR A 302 -11.58 -10.25 33.85
N GLU A 303 -12.16 -11.45 33.70
CA GLU A 303 -13.21 -11.75 32.69
C GLU A 303 -14.32 -10.69 32.66
N GLU A 304 -14.63 -10.07 33.81
CA GLU A 304 -15.65 -9.03 33.91
C GLU A 304 -15.32 -7.75 33.18
N LYS A 305 -14.09 -7.37 33.12
CA LYS A 305 -13.63 -6.20 32.40
C LYS A 305 -13.57 -6.46 30.88
N ALA A 306 -13.22 -7.68 30.42
CA ALA A 306 -13.20 -8.02 29.01
C ALA A 306 -14.59 -7.91 28.39
N GLN A 307 -15.62 -8.40 29.07
CA GLN A 307 -17.01 -8.27 28.59
C GLN A 307 -17.51 -6.82 28.56
N ALA A 308 -17.04 -5.99 29.50
CA ALA A 308 -17.40 -4.58 29.52
C ALA A 308 -16.75 -3.78 28.38
N GLU A 309 -15.51 -4.15 28.03
CA GLU A 309 -14.79 -3.51 26.94
C GLU A 309 -15.30 -3.96 25.57
N GLU A 310 -15.66 -5.24 25.42
CA GLU A 310 -16.33 -5.76 24.22
C GLU A 310 -17.64 -5.00 23.93
N LYS A 311 -18.45 -4.75 24.96
CA LYS A 311 -19.65 -3.93 24.81
C LYS A 311 -19.36 -2.50 24.42
N ARG A 312 -18.28 -1.91 24.98
CA ARG A 312 -17.84 -0.55 24.56
C ARG A 312 -17.42 -0.55 23.09
N LEU A 313 -16.73 -1.60 22.68
CA LEU A 313 -16.28 -1.81 21.31
C LEU A 313 -17.47 -1.82 20.34
N GLU A 314 -18.46 -2.63 20.66
CA GLU A 314 -19.69 -2.73 19.88
C GLU A 314 -20.44 -1.37 19.82
N GLU A 315 -20.48 -0.64 20.94
CA GLU A 315 -21.08 0.69 20.97
C GLU A 315 -20.32 1.70 20.10
N MET A 316 -18.97 1.71 20.17
CA MET A 316 -18.17 2.60 19.31
C MET A 316 -18.33 2.27 17.81
N MET A 317 -18.32 0.98 17.47
CA MET A 317 -18.56 0.54 16.09
C MET A 317 -19.95 0.95 15.59
N ARG A 318 -20.96 0.90 16.47
CA ARG A 318 -22.31 1.36 16.16
C ARG A 318 -22.36 2.88 15.96
N GLU A 319 -21.71 3.64 16.86
CA GLU A 319 -21.64 5.11 16.74
C GLU A 319 -20.91 5.54 15.47
N GLU A 320 -19.81 4.83 15.12
CA GLU A 320 -19.10 5.12 13.88
C GLU A 320 -19.93 4.79 12.64
N ARG A 321 -20.69 3.67 12.66
CA ARG A 321 -21.63 3.33 11.58
C ARG A 321 -22.72 4.40 11.46
N GLU A 322 -23.31 4.82 12.58
CA GLU A 322 -24.30 5.87 12.60
C GLU A 322 -23.74 7.22 12.11
N ARG A 323 -22.48 7.53 12.45
CA ARG A 323 -21.81 8.73 11.93
C ARG A 323 -21.64 8.66 10.42
N ARG A 324 -21.11 7.53 9.89
CA ARG A 324 -20.98 7.33 8.44
C ARG A 324 -22.32 7.39 7.71
N GLU A 325 -23.37 6.86 8.32
CA GLU A 325 -24.73 6.96 7.77
C GLU A 325 -25.28 8.40 7.80
N ARG A 326 -24.95 9.19 8.84
CA ARG A 326 -25.29 10.63 8.88
C ARG A 326 -24.52 11.39 7.82
N GLU A 327 -23.21 11.18 7.73
CA GLU A 327 -22.37 11.79 6.70
C GLU A 327 -22.84 11.40 5.28
N GLY A 328 -23.21 10.13 5.09
CA GLY A 328 -23.80 9.65 3.84
C GLY A 328 -25.13 10.31 3.49
N ARG A 329 -26.01 10.47 4.50
CA ARG A 329 -27.29 11.20 4.35
C ARG A 329 -27.07 12.67 4.03
N GLU A 330 -26.11 13.31 4.70
CA GLU A 330 -25.76 14.71 4.42
C GLU A 330 -25.16 14.87 3.02
N ALA A 331 -24.24 13.97 2.64
CA ALA A 331 -23.65 13.97 1.29
C ALA A 331 -24.73 13.75 0.23
N MET A 332 -25.67 12.85 0.47
CA MET A 332 -26.82 12.62 -0.40
C MET A 332 -27.71 13.86 -0.51
N MET A 333 -27.99 14.49 0.64
CA MET A 333 -28.78 15.74 0.68
C MET A 333 -28.05 16.86 -0.09
N ARG A 334 -26.74 17.00 0.11
CA ARG A 334 -25.92 17.96 -0.65
C ARG A 334 -25.93 17.66 -2.16
N ARG A 335 -25.95 16.38 -2.56
CA ARG A 335 -26.08 15.97 -3.97
C ARG A 335 -27.45 16.35 -4.53
N LEU A 336 -28.51 16.10 -3.79
CA LEU A 336 -29.88 16.46 -4.18
C LEU A 336 -30.03 17.99 -4.33
N LEU A 337 -29.55 18.76 -3.36
CA LEU A 337 -29.55 20.23 -3.44
C LEU A 337 -28.75 20.75 -4.64
N ARG A 338 -27.60 20.13 -4.95
CA ARG A 338 -26.81 20.48 -6.13
C ARG A 338 -27.53 20.11 -7.43
N ALA A 339 -28.24 18.97 -7.45
CA ALA A 339 -29.04 18.54 -8.60
C ALA A 339 -30.22 19.48 -8.83
N GLU A 340 -30.95 19.84 -7.77
CA GLU A 340 -32.05 20.81 -7.82
C GLU A 340 -31.59 22.21 -8.28
N ARG A 341 -30.44 22.67 -7.76
CA ARG A 341 -29.82 23.93 -8.20
C ARG A 341 -29.42 23.88 -9.68
N ARG A 342 -28.87 22.74 -10.17
CA ARG A 342 -28.59 22.54 -11.59
C ARG A 342 -29.84 22.52 -12.44
N GLN A 343 -30.92 21.95 -11.92
CA GLN A 343 -32.21 21.92 -12.61
C GLN A 343 -32.80 23.33 -12.71
N ARG A 344 -32.82 24.10 -11.64
CA ARG A 344 -33.26 25.52 -11.63
C ARG A 344 -32.44 26.37 -12.60
N LEU A 345 -31.10 26.18 -12.63
CA LEU A 345 -30.23 26.85 -13.58
C LEU A 345 -30.56 26.48 -15.04
N ARG A 346 -30.83 25.20 -15.31
CA ARG A 346 -31.26 24.74 -16.65
C ARG A 346 -32.62 25.37 -17.05
N GLU A 347 -33.53 25.42 -16.11
CA GLU A 347 -34.85 26.07 -16.34
C GLU A 347 -34.70 27.58 -16.60
N GLN A 348 -33.85 28.27 -15.82
CA GLN A 348 -33.50 29.68 -16.08
C GLN A 348 -32.80 29.87 -17.43
N CYS A 349 -31.83 29.04 -17.78
CA CYS A 349 -31.19 29.10 -19.08
C CYS A 349 -32.16 28.83 -20.25
N ASN A 350 -33.08 27.87 -20.08
CA ASN A 350 -34.13 27.59 -21.05
C ASN A 350 -35.09 28.79 -21.16
N PHE A 351 -35.50 29.38 -20.06
CA PHE A 351 -36.33 30.58 -20.06
C PHE A 351 -35.63 31.77 -20.73
N GLU A 352 -34.35 31.99 -20.43
CA GLU A 352 -33.56 33.01 -21.14
C GLU A 352 -33.41 32.70 -22.63
N HIS A 353 -33.23 31.44 -23.00
CA HIS A 353 -33.16 31.03 -24.42
C HIS A 353 -34.46 31.27 -25.12
N ILE A 354 -35.59 30.99 -24.46
CA ILE A 354 -36.93 31.29 -25.03
C ILE A 354 -37.15 32.80 -25.15
N LEU A 355 -36.74 33.57 -24.14
CA LEU A 355 -36.78 35.04 -24.15
C LEU A 355 -35.90 35.61 -25.27
N ARG A 356 -34.65 35.09 -25.42
CA ARG A 356 -33.78 35.50 -26.53
C ARG A 356 -34.35 35.13 -27.89
N ARG A 357 -35.03 33.98 -28.04
CA ARG A 357 -35.72 33.59 -29.28
C ARG A 357 -36.87 34.53 -29.58
N LYS A 358 -37.68 34.88 -28.57
CA LYS A 358 -38.79 35.85 -28.72
C LYS A 358 -38.27 37.28 -29.01
N LEU A 359 -37.17 37.69 -28.38
CA LEU A 359 -36.49 38.96 -28.64
C LEU A 359 -35.83 38.99 -30.04
N LYS A 360 -35.16 37.90 -30.43
CA LYS A 360 -34.62 37.78 -31.82
C LYS A 360 -35.71 37.88 -32.87
N GLY A 361 -36.88 37.29 -32.63
CA GLY A 361 -38.04 37.45 -33.54
C GLY A 361 -38.55 38.89 -33.63
N LYS A 362 -38.40 39.69 -32.59
CA LYS A 362 -38.75 41.14 -32.59
C LYS A 362 -37.62 42.04 -33.04
N LEU A 363 -36.34 41.59 -32.97
CA LEU A 363 -35.16 42.41 -33.31
C LEU A 363 -34.70 42.28 -34.77
N ASN A 364 -35.14 41.24 -35.52
CA ASN A 364 -34.76 41.08 -36.92
C ASN A 364 -35.31 42.18 -37.83
N HIS A 365 -36.05 43.14 -37.26
CA HIS A 365 -36.56 44.30 -38.00
C HIS A 365 -35.82 45.63 -37.74
N ARG A 366 -34.80 45.65 -36.85
CA ARG A 366 -34.00 46.85 -36.57
C ARG A 366 -32.61 46.52 -36.13
N LEU A 367 -31.64 46.21 -36.98
CA LEU A 367 -30.22 46.33 -36.59
C LEU A 367 -29.28 46.03 -37.76
N GLU A 368 -29.16 46.95 -38.63
CA GLU A 368 -27.90 47.29 -39.26
C GLU A 368 -27.33 48.48 -38.49
N SER A 369 -26.56 48.23 -37.50
CA SER A 369 -25.60 49.25 -37.03
C SER A 369 -24.58 48.65 -36.05
N SER A 370 -23.36 48.70 -36.55
CA SER A 370 -22.13 48.78 -35.79
C SER A 370 -21.66 47.57 -34.96
N TRP A 371 -20.79 46.79 -35.58
CA TRP A 371 -19.99 45.74 -34.98
C TRP A 371 -19.31 46.13 -33.66
N LYS A 372 -18.92 47.41 -33.47
CA LYS A 372 -18.34 47.92 -32.25
C LYS A 372 -19.30 47.93 -31.05
N THR A 373 -20.59 48.13 -31.29
CA THR A 373 -21.61 48.10 -30.23
C THR A 373 -21.87 46.68 -29.76
N ARG A 374 -21.82 45.69 -30.68
CA ARG A 374 -21.95 44.27 -30.33
C ARG A 374 -20.76 43.77 -29.49
N GLN A 375 -19.56 44.24 -29.81
CA GLN A 375 -18.36 43.86 -29.06
C GLN A 375 -18.34 44.43 -27.63
N ARG A 376 -18.84 45.65 -27.44
CA ARG A 376 -19.01 46.27 -26.10
C ARG A 376 -20.08 45.54 -25.29
N GLN A 377 -21.20 45.18 -25.92
CA GLN A 377 -22.25 44.43 -25.26
C GLN A 377 -21.83 42.99 -24.88
N ALA A 378 -21.07 42.31 -25.74
CA ALA A 378 -20.50 40.99 -25.43
C ALA A 378 -19.51 41.06 -24.28
N LYS A 379 -18.67 42.13 -24.25
CA LYS A 379 -17.71 42.34 -23.16
C LYS A 379 -18.40 42.65 -21.82
N ALA A 380 -19.47 43.46 -21.88
CA ALA A 380 -20.31 43.73 -20.71
C ALA A 380 -21.06 42.49 -20.21
N LEU A 381 -21.54 41.64 -21.12
CA LEU A 381 -22.19 40.38 -20.78
C LEU A 381 -21.19 39.39 -20.15
N LEU A 382 -19.96 39.31 -20.66
CA LEU A 382 -18.92 38.49 -20.05
C LEU A 382 -18.51 39.02 -18.67
N GLN A 383 -18.44 40.34 -18.49
CA GLN A 383 -18.22 40.93 -17.17
C GLN A 383 -19.38 40.63 -16.21
N TYR A 384 -20.61 40.76 -16.68
CA TYR A 384 -21.79 40.46 -15.86
C TYR A 384 -21.87 38.98 -15.48
N VAL A 385 -21.53 38.05 -16.41
CA VAL A 385 -21.44 36.61 -16.09
C VAL A 385 -20.32 36.31 -15.10
N ALA A 386 -19.18 37.02 -15.21
CA ALA A 386 -18.09 36.87 -14.26
C ALA A 386 -18.46 37.43 -12.86
N GLU A 387 -19.22 38.51 -12.81
CA GLU A 387 -19.75 39.05 -11.54
C GLU A 387 -20.80 38.12 -10.95
N LEU A 388 -21.74 37.60 -11.76
CA LEU A 388 -22.69 36.60 -11.32
C LEU A 388 -22.01 35.34 -10.77
N TYR A 389 -20.92 34.92 -11.40
CA TYR A 389 -20.13 33.79 -10.93
C TYR A 389 -19.46 34.08 -9.57
N LYS A 390 -18.95 35.31 -9.39
CA LYS A 390 -18.41 35.76 -8.09
C LYS A 390 -19.51 35.83 -7.01
N VAL A 391 -20.65 36.40 -7.35
CA VAL A 391 -21.81 36.46 -6.44
C VAL A 391 -22.32 35.07 -6.11
N GLN A 392 -22.35 34.16 -7.09
CA GLN A 392 -22.75 32.76 -6.88
C GLN A 392 -21.76 32.02 -5.97
N GLN A 393 -20.45 32.27 -6.11
CA GLN A 393 -19.43 31.74 -5.19
C GLN A 393 -19.58 32.34 -3.78
N GLN A 394 -19.94 33.62 -3.69
CA GLN A 394 -20.11 34.32 -2.43
C GLN A 394 -21.38 33.82 -1.72
N LEU A 395 -22.51 33.71 -2.44
CA LEU A 395 -23.75 33.11 -1.94
C LEU A 395 -23.59 31.61 -1.57
N ALA A 396 -22.74 30.87 -2.28
CA ALA A 396 -22.43 29.50 -1.89
C ALA A 396 -21.68 29.44 -0.54
N ARG A 397 -20.71 30.35 -0.33
CA ARG A 397 -20.01 30.47 0.97
C ARG A 397 -20.93 30.96 2.09
N GLU A 398 -21.77 31.97 1.81
CA GLU A 398 -22.74 32.47 2.78
C GLU A 398 -23.81 31.44 3.10
N SER A 399 -24.24 30.61 2.12
CA SER A 399 -25.21 29.53 2.39
C SER A 399 -24.59 28.37 3.19
N GLU A 400 -23.29 28.09 3.05
CA GLU A 400 -22.59 27.10 3.89
C GLU A 400 -22.44 27.61 5.34
N LEU A 401 -22.12 28.90 5.53
CA LEU A 401 -22.07 29.53 6.83
C LEU A 401 -23.47 29.61 7.48
N SER A 402 -24.51 30.02 6.72
CA SER A 402 -25.88 30.08 7.20
C SER A 402 -26.46 28.70 7.56
N ILE A 403 -26.12 27.66 6.83
CA ILE A 403 -26.55 26.29 7.16
C ILE A 403 -25.91 25.81 8.46
N HIS A 404 -24.65 26.18 8.70
CA HIS A 404 -23.95 25.83 9.94
C HIS A 404 -24.54 26.63 11.14
N GLU A 405 -24.84 27.89 10.93
CA GLU A 405 -25.50 28.74 11.93
C GLU A 405 -26.93 28.26 12.23
N LEU A 406 -27.73 27.99 11.20
CA LEU A 406 -29.08 27.42 11.34
C LEU A 406 -29.07 26.03 12.00
N ALA A 407 -28.10 25.21 11.71
CA ALA A 407 -27.95 23.90 12.36
C ALA A 407 -27.61 24.06 13.85
N SER A 408 -26.77 25.05 14.19
CA SER A 408 -26.40 25.34 15.58
C SER A 408 -27.55 26.02 16.36
N GLU A 409 -28.34 26.82 15.66
CA GLU A 409 -29.52 27.51 16.21
C GLU A 409 -30.67 26.51 16.40
N TYR A 410 -30.91 25.62 15.44
CA TYR A 410 -31.88 24.53 15.53
C TYR A 410 -31.55 23.54 16.66
N ALA A 411 -30.27 23.28 16.88
CA ALA A 411 -29.79 22.45 17.97
C ALA A 411 -30.03 23.16 19.33
N ARG A 412 -29.88 24.51 19.40
CA ARG A 412 -30.14 25.33 20.58
C ARG A 412 -31.64 25.48 20.88
N GLU A 413 -32.46 25.76 19.88
CA GLU A 413 -33.93 25.92 20.04
C GLU A 413 -34.62 24.64 20.52
N ARG A 414 -34.11 23.46 20.12
CA ARG A 414 -34.64 22.18 20.57
C ARG A 414 -34.04 21.65 21.87
N GLY A 415 -33.19 22.44 22.52
CA GLY A 415 -32.56 22.02 23.77
C GLY A 415 -31.68 20.77 23.58
N LEU A 416 -31.18 20.56 22.35
CA LEU A 416 -30.22 19.50 22.09
C LEU A 416 -28.88 19.93 22.70
N PRO A 417 -28.33 19.15 23.60
CA PRO A 417 -27.09 19.50 24.28
C PRO A 417 -25.95 19.61 23.28
N ASP A 418 -25.12 20.62 23.49
CA ASP A 418 -23.85 20.80 22.79
C ASP A 418 -23.04 19.49 22.80
N GLU A 419 -22.21 19.26 21.81
CA GLU A 419 -21.45 18.02 21.65
C GLU A 419 -20.66 17.65 22.91
N GLU A 420 -20.09 18.67 23.60
CA GLU A 420 -19.40 18.46 24.86
C GLU A 420 -20.39 18.09 26.02
N GLU A 421 -21.58 18.64 26.03
CA GLU A 421 -22.59 18.29 27.02
C GLU A 421 -23.19 16.92 26.74
N LEU A 422 -23.35 16.55 25.49
CA LEU A 422 -23.73 15.18 25.06
C LEU A 422 -22.70 14.16 25.49
N ARG A 423 -21.41 14.45 25.25
CA ARG A 423 -20.31 13.64 25.73
C ARG A 423 -20.29 13.49 27.24
N ARG A 424 -20.49 14.59 27.99
CA ARG A 424 -20.60 14.56 29.47
C ARG A 424 -21.77 13.72 29.93
N ARG A 425 -22.96 13.88 29.34
CA ARG A 425 -24.16 13.09 29.68
C ARG A 425 -24.00 11.60 29.33
N ILE A 426 -23.33 11.28 28.22
CA ILE A 426 -23.03 9.89 27.85
C ILE A 426 -22.03 9.28 28.84
N LEU A 427 -20.99 10.02 29.22
CA LEU A 427 -20.01 9.57 30.21
C LEU A 427 -20.63 9.36 31.57
N SER A 428 -21.45 10.30 32.05
CA SER A 428 -22.15 10.19 33.36
C SER A 428 -23.13 9.01 33.36
N LYS A 429 -23.89 8.78 32.28
CA LYS A 429 -24.77 7.61 32.15
C LYS A 429 -24.01 6.29 32.09
N LYS A 430 -22.84 6.27 31.45
CA LYS A 430 -21.94 5.10 31.43
C LYS A 430 -21.38 4.79 32.82
N GLU A 431 -20.92 5.82 33.55
CA GLU A 431 -20.48 5.67 34.92
C GLU A 431 -21.58 5.14 35.85
N GLN A 432 -22.78 5.69 35.73
CA GLN A 432 -23.94 5.28 36.55
C GLN A 432 -24.36 3.83 36.24
N LYS A 433 -24.32 3.42 34.97
CA LYS A 433 -24.58 2.03 34.55
C LYS A 433 -23.51 1.07 35.05
N MET A 434 -22.23 1.48 35.00
CA MET A 434 -21.13 0.67 35.56
C MET A 434 -21.28 0.50 37.07
N ARG A 435 -21.59 1.57 37.83
CA ARG A 435 -21.81 1.48 39.29
C ARG A 435 -22.97 0.55 39.63
N THR A 436 -24.09 0.60 38.89
CA THR A 436 -25.24 -0.31 39.12
C THR A 436 -24.90 -1.77 38.78
N GLN A 437 -24.14 -2.02 37.71
CA GLN A 437 -23.71 -3.38 37.35
C GLN A 437 -22.71 -3.97 38.37
N ILE A 438 -21.79 -3.15 38.87
CA ILE A 438 -20.86 -3.56 39.94
C ILE A 438 -21.63 -3.90 41.21
N SER A 439 -22.60 -3.06 41.59
CA SER A 439 -23.44 -3.30 42.78
C SER A 439 -24.28 -4.59 42.67
N VAL A 440 -24.87 -4.86 41.49
CA VAL A 440 -25.62 -6.12 41.22
C VAL A 440 -24.71 -7.35 41.28
N ARG A 441 -23.49 -7.26 40.78
CA ARG A 441 -22.53 -8.39 40.80
C ARG A 441 -21.95 -8.62 42.20
N ILE A 442 -21.74 -7.57 43.00
CA ILE A 442 -21.35 -7.71 44.41
C ILE A 442 -22.48 -8.41 45.20
N LEU A 443 -23.71 -8.06 44.94
CA LEU A 443 -24.88 -8.70 45.57
C LEU A 443 -25.04 -10.18 45.12
N GLN A 444 -24.75 -10.51 43.85
CA GLN A 444 -24.78 -11.89 43.35
C GLN A 444 -23.61 -12.79 43.82
N LYS A 445 -22.51 -12.19 44.27
CA LYS A 445 -21.38 -12.95 44.86
C LYS A 445 -21.50 -13.19 46.36
N ASN A 446 -22.38 -12.46 47.01
CA ASN A 446 -22.63 -12.57 48.46
C ASN A 446 -23.94 -13.34 48.79
N LEU A 447 -24.60 -13.89 47.76
CA LEU A 447 -25.61 -14.92 47.80
C LEU A 447 -25.01 -16.25 47.31
#